data_70f35f8c2efc6cb01d2167b12d423e57
#
_entry.id   70f35f8c2efc6cb01d2167b12d423e57
#
_cell.length_a   1.000
_cell.length_b   1.000
_cell.length_c   1.000
_cell.angle_alpha   90.00
_cell.angle_beta   90.00
_cell.angle_gamma   90.00
#
_symmetry.space_group_name_H-M   'P 1'
#
loop_
_entity.id
_entity.type
_entity.pdbx_description
1 polymer ?
#
loop_
_entity_poly.entity_id
_entity_poly.type
_entity_poly.pdbx_seq_one_letter_code
_entity_poly.pdbx_strand_id
1 'polypeptide(L)'
;MPVEQDALVPLPRTMNVTDLELPDSPLSARAALAEAMALHEEGNFEGAESRYREVLAQKYRVAEVLPLLAGLLGRLSRPKDALAAWDQLLTLEPDHAVALHETGLTLHWLGRTVEAITMLERACAADPDNPITIGNLAVVLADAGRNLEAIRHFRLALTLQPDNLHLRHQVRRLGSGSVPFWHIPMMNDVRRNDAFEAAIKAAIGVVGPEARVIDIGAGSGLLSLMAARAGAQKVVACEMEPMIADMAQQIVSQNGYADRITVYAKPSTELVIGAELDAPADVLVSEILSSDLLTEKVLDTFEDAHRRLLAHNAIVIPRMASAMGCLVASENLGAYAFVGEVSGFDLSAFTAFAPQRLPIHGTMTAWERLSDDLELVRLDLRQNKHDATLARLRIPVTASGRALGIVQWMHIDLWQGVTFDNHPDRYTDGGWL
;
A
#
# COMPACT_ATOMS: atom_id res chain seq x y z
N MET A 1 -18.30 7.92 -11.32
CA MET A 1 -19.46 7.07 -10.97
C MET A 1 -20.07 7.65 -9.72
N PRO A 2 -21.38 7.86 -9.60
CA PRO A 2 -21.95 8.43 -8.39
C PRO A 2 -21.75 7.48 -7.22
N VAL A 3 -21.27 8.02 -6.10
CA VAL A 3 -21.17 7.32 -4.82
C VAL A 3 -22.59 6.93 -4.44
N GLU A 4 -22.82 5.64 -4.18
CA GLU A 4 -24.10 5.13 -3.71
C GLU A 4 -24.56 5.92 -2.49
N GLN A 5 -25.78 6.42 -2.53
CA GLN A 5 -26.42 7.26 -1.51
C GLN A 5 -26.67 6.55 -0.16
N ASP A 6 -26.26 5.28 -0.02
CA ASP A 6 -26.54 4.45 1.16
C ASP A 6 -25.53 4.59 2.32
N ALA A 7 -24.52 5.47 2.22
CA ALA A 7 -23.56 5.72 3.29
C ALA A 7 -23.88 6.93 4.17
N LEU A 8 -25.02 7.57 3.97
CA LEU A 8 -25.43 8.67 4.83
C LEU A 8 -25.94 8.11 6.18
N VAL A 9 -25.25 8.50 7.23
CA VAL A 9 -25.61 8.22 8.63
C VAL A 9 -27.09 8.51 8.86
N PRO A 10 -27.85 7.60 9.52
CA PRO A 10 -29.20 7.91 9.96
C PRO A 10 -29.15 9.11 10.91
N LEU A 11 -30.09 10.02 10.73
CA LEU A 11 -30.27 11.16 11.62
C LEU A 11 -30.24 10.69 13.09
N PRO A 12 -29.71 11.49 14.01
CA PRO A 12 -29.74 11.17 15.43
C PRO A 12 -31.18 10.81 15.82
N ARG A 13 -31.30 9.69 16.55
CA ARG A 13 -32.60 9.16 16.99
C ARG A 13 -33.43 10.29 17.58
N THR A 14 -34.67 10.38 17.12
CA THR A 14 -35.68 11.34 17.54
C THR A 14 -35.61 11.64 19.05
N MET A 15 -35.33 12.90 19.37
CA MET A 15 -35.54 13.40 20.74
C MET A 15 -37.00 13.24 21.09
N ASN A 16 -37.30 12.56 22.19
CA ASN A 16 -38.65 12.47 22.73
C ASN A 16 -39.09 13.86 23.16
N VAL A 17 -40.23 14.30 22.66
CA VAL A 17 -40.85 15.59 22.97
C VAL A 17 -41.10 15.80 24.50
N THR A 18 -41.03 14.74 25.29
CA THR A 18 -41.33 14.74 26.72
C THR A 18 -40.19 15.23 27.65
N ASP A 19 -38.95 15.41 27.14
CA ASP A 19 -37.83 15.82 27.99
C ASP A 19 -37.55 17.34 27.99
N LEU A 20 -38.53 18.16 27.57
CA LEU A 20 -38.38 19.57 27.30
C LEU A 20 -39.04 20.44 28.39
N GLU A 21 -38.56 20.36 29.62
CA GLU A 21 -38.90 21.38 30.62
C GLU A 21 -37.80 22.48 30.66
N LEU A 22 -38.10 23.65 30.10
CA LEU A 22 -37.34 24.88 30.33
C LEU A 22 -38.29 26.04 30.59
N PRO A 23 -38.03 26.87 31.63
CA PRO A 23 -38.81 28.08 31.89
C PRO A 23 -38.39 29.19 30.91
N ASP A 24 -39.32 30.06 30.58
CA ASP A 24 -39.15 31.32 29.86
C ASP A 24 -38.84 31.32 28.35
N SER A 25 -39.55 30.53 27.57
CA SER A 25 -39.54 30.75 26.11
C SER A 25 -40.89 31.27 25.59
N PRO A 26 -40.92 32.07 24.50
CA PRO A 26 -42.17 32.46 23.89
C PRO A 26 -42.91 31.18 23.46
N LEU A 27 -44.12 31.00 23.94
CA LEU A 27 -45.01 29.85 23.60
C LEU A 27 -45.06 29.61 22.09
N SER A 28 -44.88 30.67 21.28
CA SER A 28 -44.81 30.62 19.83
C SER A 28 -43.59 29.88 19.27
N ALA A 29 -42.37 30.07 19.82
CA ALA A 29 -41.16 29.43 19.31
C ALA A 29 -41.13 27.92 19.61
N ARG A 30 -41.61 27.52 20.79
CA ARG A 30 -41.80 26.11 21.17
C ARG A 30 -42.81 25.40 20.27
N ALA A 31 -43.96 26.07 20.00
CA ALA A 31 -44.98 25.52 19.11
C ALA A 31 -44.45 25.41 17.67
N ALA A 32 -43.76 26.42 17.18
CA ALA A 32 -43.14 26.39 15.84
C ALA A 32 -42.11 25.28 15.69
N LEU A 33 -41.26 25.01 16.73
CA LEU A 33 -40.30 23.89 16.70
C LEU A 33 -41.06 22.54 16.66
N ALA A 34 -42.08 22.34 17.48
CA ALA A 34 -42.85 21.11 17.46
C ALA A 34 -43.52 20.86 16.10
N GLU A 35 -44.08 21.92 15.50
CA GLU A 35 -44.66 21.86 14.16
C GLU A 35 -43.62 21.57 13.09
N ALA A 36 -42.44 22.21 13.18
CA ALA A 36 -41.29 21.93 12.26
C ALA A 36 -40.88 20.46 12.28
N MET A 37 -40.77 19.86 13.47
CA MET A 37 -40.40 18.45 13.63
C MET A 37 -41.50 17.52 13.08
N ALA A 38 -42.78 17.83 13.33
CA ALA A 38 -43.90 17.04 12.78
C ALA A 38 -43.90 17.08 11.25
N LEU A 39 -43.78 18.28 10.65
CA LEU A 39 -43.72 18.45 9.20
C LEU A 39 -42.50 17.70 8.58
N HIS A 40 -41.37 17.67 9.31
CA HIS A 40 -40.17 16.94 8.88
C HIS A 40 -40.42 15.42 8.87
N GLU A 41 -41.08 14.88 9.90
CA GLU A 41 -41.42 13.47 9.99
C GLU A 41 -42.47 13.07 8.93
N GLU A 42 -43.44 13.95 8.62
CA GLU A 42 -44.40 13.76 7.55
C GLU A 42 -43.81 13.87 6.14
N GLY A 43 -42.56 14.31 6.00
CA GLY A 43 -41.90 14.51 4.72
C GLY A 43 -42.27 15.83 4.03
N ASN A 44 -42.96 16.75 4.73
CA ASN A 44 -43.21 18.11 4.25
C ASN A 44 -41.99 19.01 4.53
N PHE A 45 -40.95 18.83 3.72
CA PHE A 45 -39.65 19.46 3.93
C PHE A 45 -39.66 20.97 3.75
N GLU A 46 -40.46 21.51 2.83
CA GLU A 46 -40.59 22.96 2.65
C GLU A 46 -41.31 23.64 3.85
N GLY A 47 -42.34 23.03 4.37
CA GLY A 47 -43.02 23.47 5.59
C GLY A 47 -42.08 23.42 6.80
N ALA A 48 -41.37 22.31 6.97
CA ALA A 48 -40.37 22.12 8.04
C ALA A 48 -39.25 23.17 7.98
N GLU A 49 -38.70 23.45 6.79
CA GLU A 49 -37.68 24.49 6.62
C GLU A 49 -38.16 25.85 7.05
N SER A 50 -39.38 26.24 6.62
CA SER A 50 -39.96 27.55 6.97
C SER A 50 -40.10 27.71 8.49
N ARG A 51 -40.57 26.66 9.18
CA ARG A 51 -40.72 26.68 10.63
C ARG A 51 -39.39 26.65 11.37
N TYR A 52 -38.38 25.85 10.93
CA TYR A 52 -37.04 25.90 11.53
C TYR A 52 -36.43 27.30 11.42
N ARG A 53 -36.55 27.99 10.28
CA ARG A 53 -36.05 29.36 10.10
C ARG A 53 -36.80 30.37 11.00
N GLU A 54 -38.09 30.18 11.22
CA GLU A 54 -38.89 31.00 12.15
C GLU A 54 -38.37 30.84 13.59
N VAL A 55 -38.09 29.61 14.03
CA VAL A 55 -37.53 29.30 15.35
C VAL A 55 -36.17 29.95 15.53
N LEU A 56 -35.30 29.84 14.49
CA LEU A 56 -33.97 30.47 14.50
C LEU A 56 -34.04 31.99 14.55
N ALA A 57 -34.98 32.62 13.87
CA ALA A 57 -35.21 34.05 13.91
C ALA A 57 -35.59 34.52 15.32
N GLN A 58 -36.29 33.70 16.08
CA GLN A 58 -36.63 33.95 17.48
C GLN A 58 -35.48 33.61 18.47
N LYS A 59 -34.31 33.17 17.95
CA LYS A 59 -33.12 32.75 18.73
C LYS A 59 -33.43 31.67 19.77
N TYR A 60 -34.41 30.82 19.49
CA TYR A 60 -34.78 29.75 20.39
C TYR A 60 -34.06 28.46 20.03
N ARG A 61 -33.34 27.86 21.01
CA ARG A 61 -32.62 26.58 20.90
C ARG A 61 -31.78 26.47 19.63
N VAL A 62 -31.05 27.53 19.30
CA VAL A 62 -30.34 27.69 18.02
C VAL A 62 -29.40 26.49 17.74
N ALA A 63 -28.60 26.07 18.72
CA ALA A 63 -27.67 24.98 18.58
C ALA A 63 -28.35 23.62 18.30
N GLU A 64 -29.60 23.44 18.74
CA GLU A 64 -30.35 22.21 18.51
C GLU A 64 -31.13 22.24 17.19
N VAL A 65 -31.56 23.42 16.75
CA VAL A 65 -32.34 23.57 15.50
C VAL A 65 -31.45 23.58 14.25
N LEU A 66 -30.23 24.14 14.35
CA LEU A 66 -29.32 24.20 13.22
C LEU A 66 -28.94 22.83 12.64
N PRO A 67 -28.67 21.77 13.41
CA PRO A 67 -28.46 20.43 12.86
C PRO A 67 -29.65 19.86 12.10
N LEU A 68 -30.88 20.11 12.62
CA LEU A 68 -32.10 19.65 11.98
C LEU A 68 -32.35 20.35 10.63
N LEU A 69 -32.12 21.67 10.60
CA LEU A 69 -32.22 22.44 9.36
C LEU A 69 -31.14 22.04 8.35
N ALA A 70 -29.88 21.90 8.79
CA ALA A 70 -28.79 21.53 7.93
C ALA A 70 -28.97 20.13 7.31
N GLY A 71 -29.37 19.14 8.12
CA GLY A 71 -29.70 17.81 7.66
C GLY A 71 -30.87 17.81 6.63
N LEU A 72 -31.92 18.60 6.90
CA LEU A 72 -33.04 18.80 5.96
C LEU A 72 -32.57 19.37 4.62
N LEU A 73 -31.71 20.41 4.66
CA LEU A 73 -31.20 21.07 3.46
C LEU A 73 -30.29 20.13 2.65
N GLY A 74 -29.51 19.26 3.32
CA GLY A 74 -28.73 18.19 2.69
C GLY A 74 -29.66 17.22 1.92
N ARG A 75 -30.74 16.76 2.54
CA ARG A 75 -31.75 15.89 1.88
C ARG A 75 -32.43 16.56 0.68
N LEU A 76 -32.63 17.87 0.74
CA LEU A 76 -33.14 18.68 -0.38
C LEU A 76 -32.10 18.97 -1.48
N SER A 77 -30.90 18.36 -1.41
CA SER A 77 -29.81 18.60 -2.36
C SER A 77 -29.39 20.08 -2.44
N ARG A 78 -29.41 20.77 -1.31
CA ARG A 78 -29.00 22.18 -1.15
C ARG A 78 -27.76 22.31 -0.26
N PRO A 79 -26.62 21.77 -0.71
CA PRO A 79 -25.41 21.65 0.14
C PRO A 79 -24.83 23.00 0.59
N LYS A 80 -24.97 24.04 -0.24
CA LYS A 80 -24.47 25.38 0.13
C LYS A 80 -25.25 25.97 1.30
N ASP A 81 -26.57 25.74 1.34
CA ASP A 81 -27.42 26.22 2.42
C ASP A 81 -27.19 25.36 3.67
N ALA A 82 -27.00 24.04 3.51
CA ALA A 82 -26.64 23.15 4.60
C ALA A 82 -25.31 23.58 5.24
N LEU A 83 -24.30 23.87 4.42
CA LEU A 83 -23.00 24.35 4.90
C LEU A 83 -23.13 25.64 5.71
N ALA A 84 -23.95 26.59 5.26
CA ALA A 84 -24.19 27.82 5.99
C ALA A 84 -24.86 27.60 7.37
N ALA A 85 -25.71 26.59 7.50
CA ALA A 85 -26.29 26.21 8.78
C ALA A 85 -25.29 25.52 9.70
N TRP A 86 -24.45 24.64 9.16
CA TRP A 86 -23.35 24.01 9.90
C TRP A 86 -22.32 25.05 10.38
N ASP A 87 -21.94 26.02 9.54
CA ASP A 87 -21.01 27.10 9.89
C ASP A 87 -21.55 27.96 11.05
N GLN A 88 -22.88 28.21 11.08
CA GLN A 88 -23.50 28.91 12.21
C GLN A 88 -23.39 28.08 13.50
N LEU A 89 -23.62 26.76 13.43
CA LEU A 89 -23.44 25.91 14.61
C LEU A 89 -21.99 25.88 15.08
N LEU A 90 -21.03 25.75 14.17
CA LEU A 90 -19.59 25.76 14.49
C LEU A 90 -19.09 27.11 15.01
N THR A 91 -19.82 28.20 14.72
CA THR A 91 -19.56 29.50 15.35
C THR A 91 -19.96 29.51 16.84
N LEU A 92 -21.01 28.77 17.20
CA LEU A 92 -21.49 28.64 18.58
C LEU A 92 -20.72 27.57 19.34
N GLU A 93 -20.46 26.45 18.69
CA GLU A 93 -19.82 25.24 19.24
C GLU A 93 -18.69 24.79 18.30
N PRO A 94 -17.48 25.38 18.40
CA PRO A 94 -16.39 25.14 17.45
C PRO A 94 -15.95 23.67 17.31
N ASP A 95 -16.10 22.88 18.36
CA ASP A 95 -15.65 21.48 18.40
C ASP A 95 -16.82 20.48 18.42
N HIS A 96 -17.99 20.90 17.91
CA HIS A 96 -19.14 20.02 17.78
C HIS A 96 -18.88 18.92 16.73
N ALA A 97 -18.56 17.70 17.19
CA ALA A 97 -18.07 16.61 16.34
C ALA A 97 -18.96 16.30 15.13
N VAL A 98 -20.29 16.23 15.33
CA VAL A 98 -21.25 15.96 14.24
C VAL A 98 -21.26 17.11 13.23
N ALA A 99 -21.22 18.36 13.67
CA ALA A 99 -21.21 19.50 12.76
C ALA A 99 -19.91 19.55 11.93
N LEU A 100 -18.77 19.27 12.54
CA LEU A 100 -17.48 19.16 11.85
C LEU A 100 -17.52 18.04 10.81
N HIS A 101 -18.04 16.87 11.17
CA HIS A 101 -18.19 15.73 10.28
C HIS A 101 -19.06 16.08 9.06
N GLU A 102 -20.27 16.55 9.28
CA GLU A 102 -21.23 16.89 8.22
C GLU A 102 -20.75 18.05 7.33
N THR A 103 -20.08 19.03 7.94
CA THR A 103 -19.40 20.09 7.19
C THR A 103 -18.36 19.50 6.25
N GLY A 104 -17.52 18.57 6.75
CA GLY A 104 -16.50 17.89 5.97
C GLY A 104 -17.09 17.13 4.78
N LEU A 105 -18.14 16.33 5.00
CA LEU A 105 -18.83 15.59 3.92
C LEU A 105 -19.45 16.54 2.90
N THR A 106 -20.10 17.62 3.37
CA THR A 106 -20.71 18.62 2.50
C THR A 106 -19.67 19.34 1.63
N LEU A 107 -18.52 19.70 2.21
CA LEU A 107 -17.38 20.28 1.49
C LEU A 107 -16.81 19.32 0.44
N HIS A 108 -16.66 18.04 0.77
CA HIS A 108 -16.22 17.02 -0.16
C HIS A 108 -17.17 16.90 -1.35
N TRP A 109 -18.48 16.84 -1.10
CA TRP A 109 -19.48 16.81 -2.17
C TRP A 109 -19.45 18.05 -3.07
N LEU A 110 -19.08 19.23 -2.51
CA LEU A 110 -18.86 20.47 -3.25
C LEU A 110 -17.50 20.53 -3.99
N GLY A 111 -16.66 19.48 -3.92
CA GLY A 111 -15.33 19.42 -4.52
C GLY A 111 -14.25 20.20 -3.75
N ARG A 112 -14.54 20.68 -2.53
CA ARG A 112 -13.61 21.41 -1.66
C ARG A 112 -12.83 20.44 -0.78
N THR A 113 -12.12 19.50 -1.40
CA THR A 113 -11.52 18.32 -0.76
C THR A 113 -10.53 18.67 0.36
N VAL A 114 -9.69 19.70 0.19
CA VAL A 114 -8.70 20.10 1.20
C VAL A 114 -9.39 20.58 2.48
N GLU A 115 -10.43 21.39 2.34
CA GLU A 115 -11.20 21.89 3.47
C GLU A 115 -12.03 20.77 4.13
N ALA A 116 -12.55 19.84 3.34
CA ALA A 116 -13.22 18.64 3.82
C ALA A 116 -12.32 17.81 4.73
N ILE A 117 -11.08 17.55 4.32
CA ILE A 117 -10.09 16.83 5.13
C ILE A 117 -9.86 17.55 6.46
N THR A 118 -9.63 18.86 6.43
CA THR A 118 -9.43 19.65 7.65
C THR A 118 -10.59 19.55 8.64
N MET A 119 -11.84 19.59 8.13
CA MET A 119 -13.02 19.48 9.00
C MET A 119 -13.19 18.06 9.55
N LEU A 120 -12.93 17.03 8.75
CA LEU A 120 -13.01 15.64 9.20
C LEU A 120 -11.87 15.30 10.19
N GLU A 121 -10.65 15.84 10.02
CA GLU A 121 -9.57 15.70 11.00
C GLU A 121 -9.95 16.31 12.35
N ARG A 122 -10.57 17.50 12.35
CA ARG A 122 -11.12 18.11 13.56
C ARG A 122 -12.24 17.28 14.16
N ALA A 123 -13.12 16.71 13.34
CA ALA A 123 -14.19 15.81 13.79
C ALA A 123 -13.65 14.56 14.48
N CYS A 124 -12.58 13.95 13.90
CA CYS A 124 -11.89 12.82 14.52
C CYS A 124 -11.19 13.22 15.85
N ALA A 125 -10.66 14.44 15.94
CA ALA A 125 -10.07 14.93 17.18
C ALA A 125 -11.11 15.18 18.27
N ALA A 126 -12.33 15.63 17.90
CA ALA A 126 -13.45 15.84 18.82
C ALA A 126 -14.12 14.54 19.27
N ASP A 127 -14.13 13.49 18.42
CA ASP A 127 -14.69 12.17 18.72
C ASP A 127 -13.77 11.07 18.12
N PRO A 128 -12.68 10.72 18.83
CA PRO A 128 -11.62 9.84 18.31
C PRO A 128 -12.04 8.38 18.19
N ASP A 129 -13.12 7.97 18.85
CA ASP A 129 -13.59 6.58 18.84
C ASP A 129 -14.77 6.36 17.87
N ASN A 130 -15.02 7.31 16.96
CA ASN A 130 -16.09 7.22 15.97
C ASN A 130 -15.59 6.59 14.65
N PRO A 131 -15.85 5.30 14.42
CA PRO A 131 -15.35 4.60 13.24
C PRO A 131 -15.96 5.12 11.93
N ILE A 132 -17.13 5.75 11.99
CA ILE A 132 -17.80 6.32 10.80
C ILE A 132 -17.04 7.58 10.37
N THR A 133 -16.73 8.48 11.31
CA THR A 133 -15.97 9.70 11.00
C THR A 133 -14.57 9.36 10.49
N ILE A 134 -13.88 8.44 11.15
CA ILE A 134 -12.56 7.96 10.74
C ILE A 134 -12.60 7.33 9.34
N GLY A 135 -13.62 6.50 9.07
CA GLY A 135 -13.83 5.87 7.77
C GLY A 135 -14.12 6.88 6.66
N ASN A 136 -14.92 7.90 6.93
CA ASN A 136 -15.23 8.96 5.97
C ASN A 136 -14.02 9.86 5.70
N LEU A 137 -13.20 10.17 6.71
CA LEU A 137 -11.92 10.84 6.50
C LEU A 137 -11.03 10.02 5.57
N ALA A 138 -10.96 8.70 5.78
CA ALA A 138 -10.19 7.81 4.92
C ALA A 138 -10.67 7.79 3.47
N VAL A 139 -11.99 7.83 3.22
CA VAL A 139 -12.56 7.94 1.87
C VAL A 139 -12.10 9.24 1.20
N VAL A 140 -12.23 10.37 1.89
CA VAL A 140 -11.88 11.68 1.33
C VAL A 140 -10.37 11.79 1.07
N LEU A 141 -9.54 11.21 1.94
CA LEU A 141 -8.09 11.09 1.73
C LEU A 141 -7.75 10.24 0.50
N ALA A 142 -8.45 9.10 0.29
CA ALA A 142 -8.24 8.26 -0.87
C ALA A 142 -8.62 8.97 -2.18
N ASP A 143 -9.73 9.72 -2.19
CA ASP A 143 -10.15 10.52 -3.33
C ASP A 143 -9.19 11.70 -3.62
N ALA A 144 -8.47 12.17 -2.60
CA ALA A 144 -7.40 13.14 -2.73
C ALA A 144 -6.05 12.52 -3.18
N GLY A 145 -5.97 11.19 -3.40
CA GLY A 145 -4.74 10.47 -3.73
C GLY A 145 -3.80 10.24 -2.54
N ARG A 146 -4.20 10.59 -1.30
CA ARG A 146 -3.43 10.39 -0.07
C ARG A 146 -3.61 8.95 0.46
N ASN A 147 -3.29 7.95 -0.40
CA ASN A 147 -3.63 6.55 -0.18
C ASN A 147 -3.03 5.95 1.10
N LEU A 148 -1.79 6.30 1.45
CA LEU A 148 -1.15 5.82 2.68
C LEU A 148 -1.93 6.27 3.93
N GLU A 149 -2.30 7.53 3.98
CA GLU A 149 -3.06 8.09 5.08
C GLU A 149 -4.47 7.50 5.14
N ALA A 150 -5.12 7.34 3.98
CA ALA A 150 -6.40 6.67 3.88
C ALA A 150 -6.37 5.25 4.46
N ILE A 151 -5.35 4.45 4.12
CA ILE A 151 -5.21 3.09 4.66
C ILE A 151 -5.00 3.11 6.17
N ARG A 152 -4.20 4.03 6.71
CA ARG A 152 -4.01 4.16 8.17
C ARG A 152 -5.33 4.43 8.88
N HIS A 153 -6.14 5.35 8.36
CA HIS A 153 -7.45 5.67 8.93
C HIS A 153 -8.47 4.52 8.75
N PHE A 154 -8.51 3.85 7.58
CA PHE A 154 -9.36 2.66 7.42
C PHE A 154 -8.98 1.54 8.40
N ARG A 155 -7.68 1.32 8.65
CA ARG A 155 -7.22 0.32 9.63
C ARG A 155 -7.58 0.72 11.05
N LEU A 156 -7.46 2.00 11.40
CA LEU A 156 -7.91 2.50 12.69
C LEU A 156 -9.42 2.28 12.87
N ALA A 157 -10.24 2.60 11.87
CA ALA A 157 -11.67 2.31 11.90
C ALA A 157 -11.97 0.81 12.04
N LEU A 158 -11.14 -0.07 11.44
CA LEU A 158 -11.25 -1.52 11.59
C LEU A 158 -10.89 -2.01 13.00
N THR A 159 -10.01 -1.35 13.76
CA THR A 159 -9.78 -1.72 15.15
C THR A 159 -11.03 -1.50 16.02
N LEU A 160 -11.84 -0.51 15.67
CA LEU A 160 -13.11 -0.21 16.34
C LEU A 160 -14.27 -1.06 15.82
N GLN A 161 -14.21 -1.48 14.55
CA GLN A 161 -15.20 -2.33 13.89
C GLN A 161 -14.55 -3.50 13.12
N PRO A 162 -14.04 -4.53 13.83
CA PRO A 162 -13.26 -5.61 13.20
C PRO A 162 -14.00 -6.40 12.11
N ASP A 163 -15.32 -6.49 12.20
CA ASP A 163 -16.15 -7.27 11.27
C ASP A 163 -16.71 -6.45 10.09
N ASN A 164 -16.34 -5.17 9.98
CA ASN A 164 -16.81 -4.32 8.89
C ASN A 164 -16.15 -4.71 7.56
N LEU A 165 -16.90 -5.42 6.71
CA LEU A 165 -16.45 -5.91 5.42
C LEU A 165 -16.12 -4.78 4.43
N HIS A 166 -16.85 -3.67 4.50
CA HIS A 166 -16.60 -2.52 3.63
C HIS A 166 -15.21 -1.91 3.93
N LEU A 167 -14.89 -1.65 5.18
CA LEU A 167 -13.58 -1.14 5.57
C LEU A 167 -12.44 -2.10 5.16
N ARG A 168 -12.63 -3.43 5.35
CA ARG A 168 -11.67 -4.45 4.89
C ARG A 168 -11.46 -4.39 3.37
N HIS A 169 -12.55 -4.22 2.62
CA HIS A 169 -12.48 -4.09 1.16
C HIS A 169 -11.70 -2.84 0.74
N GLN A 170 -11.94 -1.69 1.39
CA GLN A 170 -11.22 -0.44 1.08
C GLN A 170 -9.70 -0.58 1.33
N VAL A 171 -9.31 -1.17 2.47
CA VAL A 171 -7.89 -1.45 2.76
C VAL A 171 -7.26 -2.31 1.67
N ARG A 172 -7.95 -3.40 1.26
CA ARG A 172 -7.47 -4.27 0.19
C ARG A 172 -7.39 -3.56 -1.16
N ARG A 173 -8.42 -2.82 -1.52
CA ARG A 173 -8.49 -2.09 -2.79
C ARG A 173 -7.33 -1.09 -2.96
N LEU A 174 -7.05 -0.33 -1.91
CA LEU A 174 -5.97 0.65 -1.93
C LEU A 174 -4.58 -0.01 -1.83
N GLY A 175 -4.45 -1.06 -1.01
CA GLY A 175 -3.18 -1.75 -0.79
C GLY A 175 -2.76 -2.63 -1.97
N SER A 176 -3.71 -3.34 -2.62
CA SER A 176 -3.37 -4.28 -3.69
C SER A 176 -2.82 -3.63 -4.96
N GLY A 177 -3.10 -2.33 -5.18
CA GLY A 177 -2.55 -1.59 -6.31
C GLY A 177 -1.11 -1.12 -6.10
N SER A 178 -0.62 -1.14 -4.87
CA SER A 178 0.71 -0.63 -4.49
C SER A 178 1.75 -1.73 -4.32
N VAL A 179 1.33 -3.00 -4.31
CA VAL A 179 2.21 -4.16 -4.12
C VAL A 179 2.14 -5.04 -5.36
N PRO A 180 3.27 -5.30 -6.05
CA PRO A 180 3.31 -6.25 -7.15
C PRO A 180 2.81 -7.63 -6.72
N PHE A 181 2.12 -8.33 -7.61
CA PHE A 181 1.45 -9.61 -7.30
C PHE A 181 2.42 -10.72 -6.85
N TRP A 182 3.69 -10.63 -7.20
CA TRP A 182 4.73 -11.61 -6.81
C TRP A 182 5.26 -11.45 -5.39
N HIS A 183 5.00 -10.33 -4.70
CA HIS A 183 5.50 -10.09 -3.35
C HIS A 183 5.05 -11.15 -2.34
N ILE A 184 3.76 -11.50 -2.36
CA ILE A 184 3.24 -12.51 -1.41
C ILE A 184 3.80 -13.91 -1.72
N PRO A 185 3.80 -14.42 -2.96
CA PRO A 185 4.48 -15.68 -3.29
C PRO A 185 5.95 -15.71 -2.90
N MET A 186 6.68 -14.61 -3.15
CA MET A 186 8.10 -14.49 -2.79
C MET A 186 8.32 -14.59 -1.27
N MET A 187 7.48 -13.91 -0.47
CA MET A 187 7.55 -14.02 1.00
C MET A 187 7.24 -15.43 1.52
N ASN A 188 6.42 -16.18 0.81
CA ASN A 188 6.07 -17.56 1.15
C ASN A 188 7.09 -18.59 0.62
N ASP A 189 8.10 -18.18 -0.14
CA ASP A 189 9.15 -19.09 -0.64
C ASP A 189 10.10 -19.48 0.50
N VAL A 190 9.81 -20.62 1.11
CA VAL A 190 10.59 -21.16 2.25
C VAL A 190 12.03 -21.42 1.85
N ARG A 191 12.30 -21.96 0.64
CA ARG A 191 13.68 -22.26 0.19
C ARG A 191 14.51 -21.01 0.07
N ARG A 192 13.93 -19.95 -0.52
CA ARG A 192 14.56 -18.63 -0.62
C ARG A 192 14.85 -18.08 0.79
N ASN A 193 13.85 -18.08 1.64
CA ASN A 193 13.94 -17.52 2.98
C ASN A 193 14.98 -18.24 3.83
N ASP A 194 15.01 -19.59 3.80
CA ASP A 194 16.00 -20.41 4.52
C ASP A 194 17.43 -20.12 4.04
N ALA A 195 17.62 -19.94 2.73
CA ALA A 195 18.93 -19.61 2.17
C ALA A 195 19.41 -18.22 2.63
N PHE A 196 18.54 -17.20 2.56
CA PHE A 196 18.88 -15.86 3.07
C PHE A 196 19.15 -15.87 4.57
N GLU A 197 18.33 -16.55 5.35
CA GLU A 197 18.56 -16.66 6.79
C GLU A 197 19.89 -17.31 7.14
N ALA A 198 20.24 -18.42 6.47
CA ALA A 198 21.51 -19.08 6.67
C ALA A 198 22.70 -18.16 6.33
N ALA A 199 22.64 -17.45 5.22
CA ALA A 199 23.68 -16.50 4.80
C ALA A 199 23.81 -15.32 5.77
N ILE A 200 22.70 -14.70 6.17
CA ILE A 200 22.67 -13.59 7.14
C ILE A 200 23.25 -14.03 8.48
N LYS A 201 22.81 -15.18 8.99
CA LYS A 201 23.32 -15.74 10.25
C LYS A 201 24.82 -15.99 10.20
N ALA A 202 25.32 -16.55 9.10
CA ALA A 202 26.77 -16.78 8.91
C ALA A 202 27.54 -15.45 8.84
N ALA A 203 27.03 -14.44 8.14
CA ALA A 203 27.64 -13.12 8.03
C ALA A 203 27.73 -12.42 9.39
N ILE A 204 26.64 -12.40 10.16
CA ILE A 204 26.61 -11.81 11.49
C ILE A 204 27.53 -12.58 12.44
N GLY A 205 27.61 -13.90 12.33
CA GLY A 205 28.54 -14.72 13.11
C GLY A 205 30.02 -14.37 12.85
N VAL A 206 30.36 -13.91 11.64
CA VAL A 206 31.74 -13.46 11.30
C VAL A 206 31.99 -12.04 11.84
N VAL A 207 31.05 -11.13 11.71
CA VAL A 207 31.20 -9.73 12.18
C VAL A 207 31.13 -9.65 13.71
N GLY A 208 30.26 -10.45 14.33
CA GLY A 208 30.06 -10.46 15.78
C GLY A 208 28.84 -9.65 16.23
N PRO A 209 28.64 -9.52 17.57
CA PRO A 209 27.42 -8.96 18.15
C PRO A 209 27.20 -7.46 17.87
N GLU A 210 28.25 -6.74 17.55
CA GLU A 210 28.19 -5.29 17.22
C GLU A 210 27.84 -5.03 15.74
N ALA A 211 27.43 -6.08 14.99
CA ALA A 211 27.13 -5.99 13.57
C ALA A 211 26.06 -4.93 13.29
N ARG A 212 26.40 -3.98 12.43
CA ARG A 212 25.48 -2.99 11.84
C ARG A 212 25.07 -3.47 10.47
N VAL A 213 23.80 -3.68 10.29
CA VAL A 213 23.22 -4.20 9.05
C VAL A 213 22.44 -3.11 8.36
N ILE A 214 22.60 -3.02 7.03
CA ILE A 214 21.70 -2.25 6.18
C ILE A 214 20.91 -3.23 5.28
N ASP A 215 19.57 -3.06 5.26
CA ASP A 215 18.65 -3.81 4.39
C ASP A 215 18.06 -2.84 3.36
N ILE A 216 18.46 -2.99 2.09
CA ILE A 216 18.04 -2.11 1.00
C ILE A 216 16.94 -2.80 0.18
N GLY A 217 15.79 -2.14 0.06
CA GLY A 217 14.58 -2.71 -0.52
C GLY A 217 13.94 -3.70 0.46
N ALA A 218 13.74 -3.25 1.71
CA ALA A 218 13.36 -4.12 2.81
C ALA A 218 12.00 -4.80 2.64
N GLY A 219 11.13 -4.27 1.78
CA GLY A 219 9.81 -4.83 1.55
C GLY A 219 9.02 -4.99 2.84
N SER A 220 8.69 -6.22 3.22
CA SER A 220 8.03 -6.54 4.48
C SER A 220 8.90 -6.42 5.74
N GLY A 221 10.21 -6.18 5.60
CA GLY A 221 11.20 -6.21 6.68
C GLY A 221 11.66 -7.61 7.08
N LEU A 222 11.36 -8.64 6.28
CA LEU A 222 11.68 -10.04 6.62
C LEU A 222 13.18 -10.27 6.79
N LEU A 223 14.02 -9.77 5.88
CA LEU A 223 15.46 -9.95 5.96
C LEU A 223 16.04 -9.15 7.14
N SER A 224 15.52 -7.97 7.41
CA SER A 224 15.85 -7.20 8.61
C SER A 224 15.54 -7.96 9.91
N LEU A 225 14.37 -8.62 9.98
CA LEU A 225 13.98 -9.45 11.14
C LEU A 225 14.92 -10.66 11.29
N MET A 226 15.31 -11.30 10.19
CA MET A 226 16.31 -12.39 10.19
C MET A 226 17.66 -11.90 10.71
N ALA A 227 18.10 -10.71 10.30
CA ALA A 227 19.35 -10.11 10.76
C ALA A 227 19.32 -9.81 12.27
N ALA A 228 18.24 -9.20 12.76
CA ALA A 228 18.07 -8.93 14.20
C ALA A 228 17.98 -10.23 15.01
N ARG A 229 17.25 -11.26 14.52
CA ARG A 229 17.18 -12.58 15.13
C ARG A 229 18.54 -13.28 15.18
N ALA A 230 19.38 -13.11 14.16
CA ALA A 230 20.73 -13.65 14.11
C ALA A 230 21.71 -12.95 15.06
N GLY A 231 21.32 -11.84 15.69
CA GLY A 231 22.10 -11.14 16.71
C GLY A 231 22.68 -9.80 16.28
N ALA A 232 22.27 -9.26 15.12
CA ALA A 232 22.66 -7.90 14.74
C ALA A 232 22.22 -6.89 15.81
N GLN A 233 23.15 -6.01 16.20
CA GLN A 233 22.86 -4.98 17.21
C GLN A 233 21.91 -3.93 16.66
N LYS A 234 22.16 -3.49 15.44
CA LYS A 234 21.38 -2.46 14.75
C LYS A 234 21.16 -2.82 13.30
N VAL A 235 19.90 -2.70 12.87
CA VAL A 235 19.49 -2.88 11.48
C VAL A 235 18.82 -1.60 11.00
N VAL A 236 19.36 -1.01 9.94
CA VAL A 236 18.74 0.09 9.22
C VAL A 236 18.14 -0.50 7.95
N ALA A 237 16.83 -0.41 7.83
CA ALA A 237 16.08 -0.85 6.67
C ALA A 237 15.59 0.35 5.87
N CYS A 238 15.64 0.30 4.54
CA CYS A 238 15.04 1.31 3.71
C CYS A 238 14.15 0.68 2.63
N GLU A 239 12.99 1.30 2.45
CA GLU A 239 11.99 0.91 1.46
C GLU A 239 11.47 2.19 0.80
N MET A 240 11.56 2.25 -0.53
CA MET A 240 11.21 3.48 -1.25
C MET A 240 9.71 3.72 -1.36
N GLU A 241 8.91 2.66 -1.30
CA GLU A 241 7.46 2.76 -1.33
C GLU A 241 6.92 3.03 0.09
N PRO A 242 6.40 4.23 0.38
CA PRO A 242 6.05 4.62 1.75
C PRO A 242 5.01 3.71 2.41
N MET A 243 4.10 3.13 1.62
CA MET A 243 3.07 2.23 2.14
C MET A 243 3.66 0.89 2.58
N ILE A 244 4.63 0.37 1.84
CA ILE A 244 5.33 -0.87 2.17
C ILE A 244 6.22 -0.62 3.39
N ALA A 245 6.93 0.50 3.44
CA ALA A 245 7.75 0.89 4.59
C ALA A 245 6.92 1.02 5.89
N ASP A 246 5.74 1.63 5.83
CA ASP A 246 4.83 1.72 6.98
C ASP A 246 4.39 0.32 7.46
N MET A 247 4.11 -0.57 6.52
CA MET A 247 3.79 -1.98 6.83
C MET A 247 4.97 -2.70 7.47
N ALA A 248 6.19 -2.51 6.95
CA ALA A 248 7.39 -3.09 7.52
C ALA A 248 7.63 -2.62 8.96
N GLN A 249 7.45 -1.33 9.26
CA GLN A 249 7.54 -0.80 10.63
C GLN A 249 6.55 -1.50 11.58
N GLN A 250 5.31 -1.72 11.12
CA GLN A 250 4.30 -2.42 11.91
C GLN A 250 4.68 -3.87 12.15
N ILE A 251 5.14 -4.57 11.11
CA ILE A 251 5.61 -5.97 11.20
C ILE A 251 6.79 -6.07 12.18
N VAL A 252 7.77 -5.18 12.07
CA VAL A 252 8.92 -5.10 12.98
C VAL A 252 8.47 -4.92 14.44
N SER A 253 7.54 -3.99 14.68
CA SER A 253 7.00 -3.74 16.01
C SER A 253 6.21 -4.93 16.57
N GLN A 254 5.35 -5.55 15.75
CA GLN A 254 4.56 -6.73 16.15
C GLN A 254 5.44 -7.93 16.50
N ASN A 255 6.63 -8.05 15.91
CA ASN A 255 7.58 -9.10 16.19
C ASN A 255 8.55 -8.77 17.32
N GLY A 256 8.44 -7.59 17.95
CA GLY A 256 9.24 -7.19 19.11
C GLY A 256 10.68 -6.77 18.80
N TYR A 257 10.96 -6.26 17.60
CA TYR A 257 12.30 -5.84 17.17
C TYR A 257 12.44 -4.33 16.91
N ALA A 258 11.47 -3.53 17.33
CA ALA A 258 11.49 -2.07 17.10
C ALA A 258 12.64 -1.34 17.81
N ASP A 259 13.26 -1.94 18.82
CA ASP A 259 14.45 -1.45 19.50
C ASP A 259 15.74 -1.62 18.70
N ARG A 260 15.77 -2.56 17.75
CA ARG A 260 16.95 -2.89 16.94
C ARG A 260 16.81 -2.59 15.45
N ILE A 261 15.58 -2.55 14.93
CA ILE A 261 15.31 -2.30 13.51
C ILE A 261 14.61 -0.97 13.34
N THR A 262 15.21 -0.09 12.54
CA THR A 262 14.58 1.17 12.11
C THR A 262 14.31 1.10 10.61
N VAL A 263 13.06 1.33 10.21
CA VAL A 263 12.66 1.35 8.79
C VAL A 263 12.46 2.80 8.34
N TYR A 264 13.11 3.18 7.25
CA TYR A 264 13.00 4.49 6.63
C TYR A 264 12.23 4.39 5.31
N ALA A 265 11.19 5.21 5.15
CA ALA A 265 10.38 5.30 3.94
C ALA A 265 11.05 6.21 2.90
N LYS A 266 12.21 5.78 2.37
CA LYS A 266 12.98 6.50 1.34
C LYS A 266 13.96 5.56 0.62
N PRO A 267 14.43 5.94 -0.58
CA PRO A 267 15.44 5.17 -1.28
C PRO A 267 16.79 5.21 -0.53
N SER A 268 17.62 4.18 -0.69
CA SER A 268 18.95 4.09 -0.06
C SER A 268 19.87 5.25 -0.43
N THR A 269 19.68 5.81 -1.62
CA THR A 269 20.45 6.97 -2.11
C THR A 269 20.25 8.26 -1.30
N GLU A 270 19.22 8.32 -0.48
CA GLU A 270 18.91 9.43 0.41
C GLU A 270 19.33 9.17 1.88
N LEU A 271 19.84 7.98 2.19
CA LEU A 271 20.35 7.68 3.52
C LEU A 271 21.69 8.38 3.75
N VAL A 272 21.93 8.85 4.96
CA VAL A 272 23.13 9.61 5.34
C VAL A 272 23.75 9.02 6.60
N ILE A 273 25.07 8.77 6.55
CA ILE A 273 25.84 8.41 7.75
C ILE A 273 25.91 9.65 8.67
N GLY A 274 25.60 9.46 9.93
CA GLY A 274 25.47 10.53 10.93
C GLY A 274 24.02 11.01 11.13
N ALA A 275 23.08 10.54 10.27
CA ALA A 275 21.64 10.78 10.44
C ALA A 275 20.88 9.45 10.63
N GLU A 276 20.70 8.67 9.56
CA GLU A 276 19.99 7.39 9.63
C GLU A 276 20.88 6.23 10.05
N LEU A 277 22.17 6.25 9.65
CA LEU A 277 23.19 5.29 10.06
C LEU A 277 24.19 6.02 10.98
N ASP A 278 24.46 5.46 12.15
CA ASP A 278 25.44 6.05 13.09
C ASP A 278 26.87 5.91 12.54
N ALA A 279 27.14 4.86 11.75
CA ALA A 279 28.41 4.57 11.10
C ALA A 279 28.18 3.71 9.86
N PRO A 280 29.20 3.50 8.99
CA PRO A 280 29.11 2.59 7.87
C PRO A 280 28.66 1.18 8.29
N ALA A 281 27.81 0.55 7.47
CA ALA A 281 27.29 -0.78 7.73
C ALA A 281 28.35 -1.87 7.49
N ASP A 282 28.37 -2.88 8.34
CA ASP A 282 29.27 -4.03 8.26
C ASP A 282 28.71 -5.13 7.36
N VAL A 283 27.37 -5.17 7.22
CA VAL A 283 26.65 -6.13 6.36
C VAL A 283 25.60 -5.39 5.57
N LEU A 284 25.62 -5.59 4.25
CA LEU A 284 24.50 -5.23 3.35
C LEU A 284 23.70 -6.49 3.06
N VAL A 285 22.40 -6.40 3.28
CA VAL A 285 21.44 -7.38 2.79
C VAL A 285 20.51 -6.66 1.82
N SER A 286 20.25 -7.24 0.65
CA SER A 286 19.33 -6.65 -0.32
C SER A 286 18.79 -7.72 -1.25
N GLU A 287 17.50 -7.70 -1.47
CA GLU A 287 16.85 -8.58 -2.45
C GLU A 287 15.92 -7.73 -3.34
N ILE A 288 16.55 -6.98 -4.23
CA ILE A 288 15.94 -6.18 -5.29
C ILE A 288 16.25 -6.78 -6.67
N LEU A 289 16.44 -8.10 -6.72
CA LEU A 289 16.80 -8.83 -7.94
C LEU A 289 15.54 -9.32 -8.63
N SER A 290 15.46 -9.05 -9.92
CA SER A 290 14.51 -9.67 -10.84
C SER A 290 15.16 -10.77 -11.66
N SER A 291 14.38 -11.61 -12.35
CA SER A 291 14.95 -12.69 -13.19
C SER A 291 15.91 -12.19 -14.28
N ASP A 292 15.83 -10.91 -14.65
CA ASP A 292 16.77 -10.27 -15.61
C ASP A 292 17.93 -9.53 -14.95
N LEU A 293 17.97 -9.47 -13.63
CA LEU A 293 18.97 -8.86 -12.76
C LEU A 293 19.12 -7.34 -12.87
N LEU A 294 18.51 -6.66 -13.85
CA LEU A 294 18.84 -5.27 -14.19
C LEU A 294 17.68 -4.29 -14.02
N THR A 295 16.46 -4.78 -13.84
CA THR A 295 15.25 -3.94 -13.91
C THR A 295 15.14 -2.96 -12.73
N GLU A 296 15.54 -3.32 -11.52
CA GLU A 296 15.29 -2.53 -10.30
C GLU A 296 16.46 -1.61 -9.92
N LYS A 297 17.24 -1.15 -10.90
CA LYS A 297 18.44 -0.32 -10.68
C LYS A 297 19.44 -0.96 -9.73
N VAL A 298 19.58 -2.27 -9.79
CA VAL A 298 20.40 -3.08 -8.89
C VAL A 298 21.84 -2.55 -8.84
N LEU A 299 22.47 -2.35 -10.00
CA LEU A 299 23.86 -1.90 -10.07
C LEU A 299 24.04 -0.51 -9.45
N ASP A 300 23.19 0.45 -9.83
CA ASP A 300 23.26 1.81 -9.29
C ASP A 300 23.11 1.81 -7.76
N THR A 301 22.23 0.96 -7.24
CA THR A 301 21.95 0.82 -5.80
C THR A 301 23.14 0.23 -5.06
N PHE A 302 23.74 -0.86 -5.56
CA PHE A 302 24.88 -1.48 -4.91
C PHE A 302 26.12 -0.62 -5.01
N GLU A 303 26.40 0.01 -6.15
CA GLU A 303 27.52 0.94 -6.34
C GLU A 303 27.41 2.17 -5.43
N ASP A 304 26.20 2.72 -5.27
CA ASP A 304 25.96 3.82 -4.34
C ASP A 304 26.15 3.38 -2.89
N ALA A 305 25.66 2.21 -2.51
CA ALA A 305 25.82 1.66 -1.17
C ALA A 305 27.32 1.46 -0.84
N HIS A 306 28.09 0.85 -1.75
CA HIS A 306 29.54 0.69 -1.60
C HIS A 306 30.28 2.01 -1.40
N ARG A 307 29.89 3.04 -2.14
CA ARG A 307 30.55 4.35 -2.08
C ARG A 307 30.26 5.10 -0.80
N ARG A 308 29.05 4.97 -0.23
CA ARG A 308 28.58 5.88 0.80
C ARG A 308 28.16 5.23 2.12
N LEU A 309 27.66 4.00 2.09
CA LEU A 309 26.96 3.42 3.22
C LEU A 309 27.70 2.26 3.88
N LEU A 310 28.66 1.62 3.17
CA LEU A 310 29.30 0.39 3.61
C LEU A 310 30.69 0.64 4.19
N ALA A 311 31.06 -0.16 5.18
CA ALA A 311 32.44 -0.28 5.64
C ALA A 311 33.32 -0.92 4.56
N HIS A 312 34.63 -0.65 4.59
CA HIS A 312 35.56 -1.13 3.56
C HIS A 312 35.54 -2.65 3.36
N ASN A 313 35.35 -3.41 4.44
CA ASN A 313 35.27 -4.87 4.43
C ASN A 313 33.84 -5.40 4.64
N ALA A 314 32.84 -4.63 4.28
CA ALA A 314 31.46 -5.05 4.47
C ALA A 314 31.13 -6.36 3.73
N ILE A 315 30.36 -7.20 4.37
CA ILE A 315 29.79 -8.40 3.75
C ILE A 315 28.55 -7.99 2.97
N VAL A 316 28.46 -8.44 1.72
CA VAL A 316 27.37 -8.14 0.80
C VAL A 316 26.59 -9.43 0.51
N ILE A 317 25.28 -9.39 0.74
CA ILE A 317 24.35 -10.49 0.53
C ILE A 317 23.18 -10.00 -0.35
N PRO A 318 23.03 -10.55 -1.55
CA PRO A 318 23.89 -11.54 -2.22
C PRO A 318 25.20 -10.92 -2.70
N ARG A 319 26.23 -11.75 -2.78
CA ARG A 319 27.55 -11.31 -3.29
C ARG A 319 27.65 -11.39 -4.82
N MET A 320 26.90 -12.33 -5.43
CA MET A 320 26.84 -12.51 -6.89
C MET A 320 25.41 -12.90 -7.30
N ALA A 321 25.02 -12.47 -8.47
CA ALA A 321 23.77 -12.87 -9.11
C ALA A 321 24.02 -13.22 -10.58
N SER A 322 23.42 -14.30 -11.06
CA SER A 322 23.48 -14.74 -12.45
C SER A 322 22.08 -14.93 -13.02
N ALA A 323 21.82 -14.38 -14.20
CA ALA A 323 20.72 -14.79 -15.03
C ALA A 323 21.14 -16.07 -15.78
N MET A 324 20.43 -17.14 -15.52
CA MET A 324 20.59 -18.45 -16.15
C MET A 324 19.51 -18.64 -17.19
N GLY A 325 19.71 -19.53 -18.16
CA GLY A 325 18.68 -19.84 -19.12
C GLY A 325 18.95 -21.09 -19.93
N CYS A 326 17.91 -21.59 -20.59
CA CYS A 326 18.02 -22.64 -21.61
C CYS A 326 17.09 -22.33 -22.79
N LEU A 327 17.48 -22.80 -23.97
CA LEU A 327 16.67 -22.71 -25.17
C LEU A 327 15.55 -23.74 -25.12
N VAL A 328 14.33 -23.34 -25.48
CA VAL A 328 13.16 -24.21 -25.37
C VAL A 328 12.29 -24.20 -26.63
N ALA A 329 11.58 -25.33 -26.85
CA ALA A 329 10.43 -25.43 -27.70
C ALA A 329 9.17 -25.64 -26.85
N SER A 330 8.05 -25.01 -27.21
CA SER A 330 6.79 -25.19 -26.51
C SER A 330 5.63 -24.67 -27.35
N GLU A 331 4.68 -25.54 -27.68
CA GLU A 331 3.44 -25.12 -28.35
C GLU A 331 2.58 -24.28 -27.38
N ASN A 332 2.53 -24.68 -26.11
CA ASN A 332 1.73 -23.99 -25.10
C ASN A 332 2.21 -22.54 -24.88
N LEU A 333 3.50 -22.32 -24.70
CA LEU A 333 4.04 -20.97 -24.56
C LEU A 333 3.90 -20.17 -25.86
N GLY A 334 3.99 -20.84 -27.02
CA GLY A 334 3.76 -20.26 -28.32
C GLY A 334 2.38 -19.59 -28.44
N ALA A 335 1.36 -20.21 -27.87
CA ALA A 335 -0.01 -19.67 -27.88
C ALA A 335 -0.17 -18.35 -27.10
N TYR A 336 0.73 -18.04 -26.16
CA TYR A 336 0.74 -16.77 -25.44
C TYR A 336 1.60 -15.68 -26.13
N ALA A 337 2.49 -16.11 -27.04
CA ALA A 337 3.45 -15.21 -27.66
C ALA A 337 3.15 -14.94 -29.13
N PHE A 338 2.49 -15.85 -29.83
CA PHE A 338 2.28 -15.75 -31.27
C PHE A 338 0.82 -16.02 -31.65
N VAL A 339 0.36 -15.34 -32.69
CA VAL A 339 -0.92 -15.60 -33.33
C VAL A 339 -0.68 -15.95 -34.80
N GLY A 340 -1.43 -16.91 -35.31
CA GLY A 340 -1.42 -17.31 -36.70
C GLY A 340 -2.80 -17.15 -37.33
N GLU A 341 -3.29 -18.23 -37.96
CA GLU A 341 -4.65 -18.26 -38.49
C GLU A 341 -5.66 -18.49 -37.36
N VAL A 342 -6.68 -17.65 -37.28
CA VAL A 342 -7.78 -17.74 -36.32
C VAL A 342 -9.10 -17.58 -37.05
N SER A 343 -10.00 -18.55 -36.91
CA SER A 343 -11.34 -18.56 -37.55
C SER A 343 -11.30 -18.34 -39.07
N GLY A 344 -10.25 -18.82 -39.74
CA GLY A 344 -10.06 -18.69 -41.18
C GLY A 344 -9.43 -17.37 -41.65
N PHE A 345 -8.95 -16.55 -40.72
CA PHE A 345 -8.26 -15.29 -41.01
C PHE A 345 -6.80 -15.34 -40.55
N ASP A 346 -5.88 -14.91 -41.42
CA ASP A 346 -4.47 -14.76 -41.07
C ASP A 346 -4.26 -13.50 -40.21
N LEU A 347 -3.97 -13.71 -38.91
CA LEU A 347 -3.66 -12.67 -37.94
C LEU A 347 -2.16 -12.61 -37.62
N SER A 348 -1.30 -13.28 -38.39
CA SER A 348 0.14 -13.40 -38.09
C SER A 348 0.84 -12.05 -37.96
N ALA A 349 0.39 -11.00 -38.67
CA ALA A 349 0.91 -9.65 -38.54
C ALA A 349 0.78 -9.08 -37.12
N PHE A 350 -0.22 -9.53 -36.33
CA PHE A 350 -0.40 -9.10 -34.94
C PHE A 350 0.73 -9.61 -34.01
N THR A 351 1.46 -10.63 -34.42
CA THR A 351 2.66 -11.13 -33.72
C THR A 351 3.73 -10.05 -33.54
N ALA A 352 3.72 -8.97 -34.34
CA ALA A 352 4.60 -7.82 -34.12
C ALA A 352 4.40 -7.13 -32.77
N PHE A 353 3.26 -7.36 -32.11
CA PHE A 353 2.93 -6.87 -30.77
C PHE A 353 3.13 -7.92 -29.68
N ALA A 354 3.74 -9.06 -30.01
CA ALA A 354 4.02 -10.12 -29.06
C ALA A 354 4.85 -9.59 -27.88
N PRO A 355 4.59 -10.03 -26.64
CA PRO A 355 5.39 -9.62 -25.50
C PRO A 355 6.83 -10.11 -25.67
N GLN A 356 7.80 -9.22 -25.45
CA GLN A 356 9.22 -9.60 -25.49
C GLN A 356 9.60 -10.50 -24.31
N ARG A 357 8.84 -10.45 -23.23
CA ARG A 357 9.00 -11.26 -22.03
C ARG A 357 7.64 -11.77 -21.58
N LEU A 358 7.59 -13.04 -21.22
CA LEU A 358 6.39 -13.70 -20.73
C LEU A 358 6.69 -14.23 -19.33
N PRO A 359 6.07 -13.71 -18.25
CA PRO A 359 6.19 -14.29 -16.93
C PRO A 359 5.64 -15.72 -16.93
N ILE A 360 6.46 -16.68 -16.48
CA ILE A 360 6.08 -18.09 -16.43
C ILE A 360 5.71 -18.45 -14.99
N HIS A 361 4.60 -19.16 -14.84
CA HIS A 361 4.15 -19.66 -13.54
C HIS A 361 3.61 -21.10 -13.68
N GLY A 362 3.44 -21.80 -12.56
CA GLY A 362 3.24 -23.23 -12.35
C GLY A 362 2.50 -24.05 -13.39
N THR A 363 1.52 -23.51 -14.13
CA THR A 363 0.80 -24.23 -15.20
C THR A 363 1.41 -24.03 -16.58
N MET A 364 2.41 -23.16 -16.72
CA MET A 364 3.05 -22.80 -17.99
C MET A 364 4.40 -23.51 -18.21
N THR A 365 4.71 -24.55 -17.43
CA THR A 365 6.02 -25.21 -17.40
C THR A 365 6.19 -26.34 -18.41
N ALA A 366 5.24 -26.53 -19.34
CA ALA A 366 5.32 -27.56 -20.39
C ALA A 366 6.15 -27.06 -21.59
N TRP A 367 7.45 -27.37 -21.60
CA TRP A 367 8.35 -27.15 -22.73
C TRP A 367 9.33 -28.30 -22.92
N GLU A 368 9.91 -28.40 -24.14
CA GLU A 368 11.02 -29.26 -24.46
C GLU A 368 12.32 -28.46 -24.45
N ARG A 369 13.33 -28.92 -23.73
CA ARG A 369 14.64 -28.28 -23.70
C ARG A 369 15.40 -28.58 -24.99
N LEU A 370 15.95 -27.54 -25.57
CA LEU A 370 16.79 -27.63 -26.78
C LEU A 370 18.27 -27.34 -26.48
N SER A 371 18.61 -26.95 -25.27
CA SER A 371 19.97 -26.75 -24.82
C SER A 371 20.13 -27.14 -23.35
N ASP A 372 21.36 -27.30 -22.90
CA ASP A 372 21.72 -27.32 -21.49
C ASP A 372 21.53 -25.93 -20.87
N ASP A 373 21.64 -25.85 -19.53
CA ASP A 373 21.66 -24.60 -18.78
C ASP A 373 22.91 -23.81 -19.13
N LEU A 374 22.75 -22.51 -19.29
CA LEU A 374 23.88 -21.61 -19.51
C LEU A 374 23.70 -20.33 -18.70
N GLU A 375 24.81 -19.75 -18.32
CA GLU A 375 24.84 -18.43 -17.70
C GLU A 375 24.77 -17.36 -18.80
N LEU A 376 23.71 -16.54 -18.73
CA LEU A 376 23.46 -15.46 -19.68
C LEU A 376 24.20 -14.18 -19.27
N VAL A 377 24.09 -13.83 -17.98
CA VAL A 377 24.70 -12.64 -17.38
C VAL A 377 25.13 -12.99 -15.97
N ARG A 378 26.28 -12.48 -15.53
CA ARG A 378 26.74 -12.55 -14.14
C ARG A 378 27.10 -11.17 -13.62
N LEU A 379 26.66 -10.86 -12.42
CA LEU A 379 26.94 -9.63 -11.69
C LEU A 379 27.70 -9.97 -10.40
N ASP A 380 28.85 -9.34 -10.19
CA ASP A 380 29.56 -9.38 -8.91
C ASP A 380 29.18 -8.15 -8.08
N LEU A 381 28.22 -8.31 -7.19
CA LEU A 381 27.63 -7.23 -6.39
C LEU A 381 28.56 -6.69 -5.29
N ARG A 382 29.77 -7.24 -5.15
CA ARG A 382 30.82 -6.72 -4.28
C ARG A 382 31.62 -5.60 -4.93
N GLN A 383 31.44 -5.39 -6.24
CA GLN A 383 32.14 -4.33 -6.95
C GLN A 383 31.47 -2.97 -6.71
N ASN A 384 32.30 -1.95 -6.62
CA ASN A 384 31.84 -0.57 -6.44
C ASN A 384 31.58 0.15 -7.78
N LYS A 385 31.80 -0.54 -8.90
CA LYS A 385 31.57 -0.04 -10.25
C LYS A 385 31.41 -1.21 -11.23
N HIS A 386 30.44 -1.07 -12.12
CA HIS A 386 30.18 -2.01 -13.21
C HIS A 386 30.25 -1.26 -14.54
N ASP A 387 31.14 -1.68 -15.41
CA ASP A 387 31.24 -1.11 -16.75
C ASP A 387 30.21 -1.76 -17.68
N ALA A 388 29.64 -0.97 -18.59
CA ALA A 388 28.75 -1.48 -19.60
C ALA A 388 29.46 -2.51 -20.48
N THR A 389 28.90 -3.71 -20.60
CA THR A 389 29.47 -4.81 -21.37
C THR A 389 28.48 -5.32 -22.41
N LEU A 390 29.02 -5.82 -23.52
CA LEU A 390 28.24 -6.56 -24.53
C LEU A 390 28.82 -7.95 -24.67
N ALA A 391 28.05 -8.96 -24.25
CA ALA A 391 28.40 -10.35 -24.43
C ALA A 391 27.66 -10.95 -25.64
N ARG A 392 28.34 -11.79 -26.41
CA ARG A 392 27.73 -12.62 -27.44
C ARG A 392 27.87 -14.06 -27.02
N LEU A 393 26.73 -14.69 -26.76
CA LEU A 393 26.69 -16.09 -26.34
C LEU A 393 26.38 -17.00 -27.54
N ARG A 394 27.05 -18.15 -27.58
CA ARG A 394 26.69 -19.26 -28.49
C ARG A 394 26.06 -20.34 -27.64
N ILE A 395 24.81 -20.68 -27.96
CA ILE A 395 24.06 -21.71 -27.25
C ILE A 395 24.22 -23.03 -28.00
N PRO A 396 24.93 -24.04 -27.45
CA PRO A 396 24.97 -25.37 -28.02
C PRO A 396 23.56 -26.00 -27.99
N VAL A 397 23.08 -26.40 -29.13
CA VAL A 397 21.78 -27.09 -29.26
C VAL A 397 21.99 -28.59 -29.04
N THR A 398 21.30 -29.16 -28.06
CA THR A 398 21.41 -30.59 -27.67
C THR A 398 20.25 -31.44 -28.18
N ALA A 399 19.16 -30.82 -28.65
CA ALA A 399 18.01 -31.51 -29.20
C ALA A 399 17.45 -30.78 -30.43
N SER A 400 16.82 -31.50 -31.34
CA SER A 400 16.15 -30.95 -32.53
C SER A 400 14.80 -30.38 -32.14
N GLY A 401 14.45 -29.21 -32.68
CA GLY A 401 13.16 -28.57 -32.41
C GLY A 401 13.08 -27.17 -32.99
N ARG A 402 11.88 -26.59 -32.96
CA ARG A 402 11.68 -25.17 -33.28
C ARG A 402 11.84 -24.34 -32.02
N ALA A 403 12.93 -23.60 -31.94
CA ALA A 403 13.16 -22.73 -30.83
C ALA A 403 12.08 -21.64 -30.72
N LEU A 404 11.45 -21.54 -29.55
CA LEU A 404 10.48 -20.52 -29.23
C LEU A 404 11.15 -19.30 -28.58
N GLY A 405 12.07 -19.55 -27.64
CA GLY A 405 12.75 -18.54 -26.86
C GLY A 405 13.68 -19.16 -25.83
N ILE A 406 14.08 -18.34 -24.87
CA ILE A 406 14.90 -18.75 -23.74
C ILE A 406 14.05 -18.67 -22.47
N VAL A 407 13.90 -19.80 -21.78
CA VAL A 407 13.40 -19.79 -20.39
C VAL A 407 14.54 -19.30 -19.51
N GLN A 408 14.26 -18.32 -18.70
CA GLN A 408 15.27 -17.65 -17.87
C GLN A 408 14.90 -17.76 -16.37
N TRP A 409 15.90 -17.93 -15.54
CA TRP A 409 15.76 -17.94 -14.07
C TRP A 409 16.98 -17.30 -13.43
N MET A 410 16.91 -17.10 -12.13
CA MET A 410 17.96 -16.48 -11.34
C MET A 410 18.73 -17.52 -10.54
N HIS A 411 20.06 -17.40 -10.50
CA HIS A 411 20.92 -18.09 -9.56
C HIS A 411 21.73 -17.06 -8.77
N ILE A 412 21.66 -17.12 -7.45
CA ILE A 412 22.35 -16.18 -6.57
C ILE A 412 23.29 -16.92 -5.61
N ASP A 413 24.48 -16.38 -5.43
CA ASP A 413 25.43 -16.75 -4.41
C ASP A 413 25.33 -15.73 -3.27
N LEU A 414 24.80 -16.16 -2.14
CA LEU A 414 24.54 -15.31 -1.00
C LEU A 414 25.80 -15.05 -0.18
N TRP A 415 26.28 -16.06 0.54
CA TRP A 415 27.46 -15.98 1.38
C TRP A 415 27.98 -17.38 1.79
N GLN A 416 29.31 -17.58 1.81
CA GLN A 416 29.99 -18.81 2.28
C GLN A 416 29.44 -20.12 1.66
N GLY A 417 29.14 -20.10 0.36
CA GLY A 417 28.62 -21.27 -0.36
C GLY A 417 27.12 -21.50 -0.22
N VAL A 418 26.43 -20.64 0.48
CA VAL A 418 24.95 -20.64 0.48
C VAL A 418 24.48 -20.02 -0.82
N THR A 419 23.68 -20.77 -1.58
CA THR A 419 23.14 -20.35 -2.87
C THR A 419 21.62 -20.53 -2.89
N PHE A 420 20.96 -19.79 -3.76
CA PHE A 420 19.55 -19.96 -4.09
C PHE A 420 19.37 -19.86 -5.61
N ASP A 421 18.48 -20.66 -6.17
CA ASP A 421 17.99 -20.53 -7.54
C ASP A 421 16.48 -20.79 -7.61
N ASN A 422 15.80 -20.15 -8.54
CA ASN A 422 14.44 -20.42 -8.89
C ASN A 422 14.34 -21.25 -10.19
N HIS A 423 15.23 -22.24 -10.36
CA HIS A 423 15.27 -23.11 -11.53
C HIS A 423 13.91 -23.79 -11.79
N PRO A 424 13.38 -23.76 -13.03
CA PRO A 424 12.02 -24.19 -13.34
C PRO A 424 11.73 -25.65 -12.96
N ASP A 425 12.72 -26.55 -13.11
CA ASP A 425 12.53 -27.98 -12.78
C ASP A 425 12.45 -28.25 -11.27
N ARG A 426 12.78 -27.28 -10.44
CA ARG A 426 12.76 -27.39 -8.97
C ARG A 426 11.59 -26.65 -8.32
N TYR A 427 10.85 -25.87 -9.10
CA TYR A 427 9.68 -25.09 -8.66
C TYR A 427 8.39 -25.72 -9.15
N THR A 428 8.06 -26.91 -8.63
CA THR A 428 6.82 -27.62 -8.97
C THR A 428 5.59 -27.09 -8.20
N ASP A 429 5.79 -26.34 -7.12
CA ASP A 429 4.74 -26.01 -6.13
C ASP A 429 4.40 -24.51 -6.06
N GLY A 430 4.42 -23.80 -7.19
CA GLY A 430 3.87 -22.44 -7.25
C GLY A 430 4.88 -21.30 -7.13
N GLY A 431 6.17 -21.56 -7.27
CA GLY A 431 7.19 -20.53 -7.44
C GLY A 431 7.02 -19.76 -8.76
N TRP A 432 7.46 -18.52 -8.79
CA TRP A 432 7.45 -17.66 -9.98
C TRP A 432 8.82 -17.67 -10.66
N LEU A 433 8.83 -17.77 -11.96
CA LEU A 433 10.01 -17.70 -12.83
C LEU A 433 10.08 -16.36 -13.54
#